data_09a2e45f42621a334983dd6725d5d60b
#
_entry.id   09a2e45f42621a334983dd6725d5d60b
#
_cell.length_a   1.000
_cell.length_b   1.000
_cell.length_c   1.000
_cell.angle_alpha   90.00
_cell.angle_beta   90.00
_cell.angle_gamma   90.00
#
_symmetry.space_group_name_H-M   'P 1'
#
loop_
_entity.id
_entity.type
_entity.pdbx_description
1 polymer ?
#
loop_
_entity_poly.entity_id
_entity_poly.type
_entity_poly.pdbx_seq_one_letter_code
_entity_poly.pdbx_strand_id
1 'polypeptide(L)'
;MGDSMENSSRFFPLWKRGMKGDLTDFQKAKLLQKFCSGTNILKEDEKEMDSLTGKLAAFITGLNYQSLPAEVIQKAKHCLMDTLGAALAGSKTKDAIVAKKVAEKLSQKKEATLITGKGKIGVLEAALANGIMAHALELDDGNRYALGHPGVPTIPAVLALAEKEKKGGKEAICAIVAGYEVFGRVGAGGNPSHFNRGFHTTGTVGNFAAAAAAGRILKLNESKMVSALGIGGSQSAGLFAFMGDGTMTKTLHAGKAAMNGILAAYLAKEGFTGPAYILEDKRGFYKAFADASNPERVVEGLGQKYEIMNTYVKYHASCRHSHAPVDCVLDLRNRPGFRPEDIEKVNIYTYTLAAKFIDGKDVSTPISGKMSMPYASAVALLYGRVGLGEFSPKVMGNRTVLDLMQKIDVFPDPEMDKLIPHHRAARAEIFMKDGSKLTSDILDAKGEPENPGSSSDIFDKFRMLAGTVFKKDKVERILERIDNLEKVKDISELNGLLAGK
;
A
#
# COMPACT_ATOMS: atom_id res chain seq x y z
N MET A 1 -31.31 46.16 5.28
CA MET A 1 -30.54 45.11 6.03
C MET A 1 -31.56 44.19 6.67
N GLY A 2 -32.11 43.22 5.96
CA GLY A 2 -33.16 42.39 6.49
C GLY A 2 -33.67 41.33 5.53
N ASP A 3 -32.81 40.63 4.76
CA ASP A 3 -33.28 39.56 3.86
C ASP A 3 -32.24 38.44 3.59
N SER A 4 -31.26 38.26 4.47
CA SER A 4 -30.22 37.25 4.23
C SER A 4 -30.13 36.10 5.29
N MET A 5 -31.11 36.03 6.19
CA MET A 5 -31.12 34.99 7.25
C MET A 5 -32.17 33.87 7.12
N GLU A 6 -33.07 33.95 6.17
CA GLU A 6 -34.13 32.92 6.00
C GLU A 6 -33.71 31.71 5.16
N ASN A 7 -32.56 31.75 4.47
CA ASN A 7 -32.16 30.64 3.57
C ASN A 7 -31.19 29.61 4.20
N SER A 8 -30.77 29.82 5.46
CA SER A 8 -29.89 28.84 6.15
C SER A 8 -30.63 27.78 6.98
N SER A 9 -31.95 27.94 7.16
CA SER A 9 -32.78 26.99 7.95
C SER A 9 -33.23 25.73 7.17
N ARG A 10 -32.88 25.62 5.88
CA ARG A 10 -33.33 24.51 5.00
C ARG A 10 -32.59 23.19 5.14
N PHE A 11 -31.54 23.10 5.99
CA PHE A 11 -30.71 21.91 6.13
C PHE A 11 -30.55 21.37 7.54
N PHE A 12 -31.35 21.81 8.52
CA PHE A 12 -31.35 21.17 9.84
C PHE A 12 -32.48 20.12 9.91
N PRO A 13 -32.16 18.87 10.28
CA PRO A 13 -33.19 17.83 10.41
C PRO A 13 -34.25 18.21 11.43
N LEU A 14 -35.50 17.98 11.08
CA LEU A 14 -36.75 18.23 11.83
C LEU A 14 -36.81 17.59 13.23
N TRP A 15 -35.82 16.83 13.68
CA TRP A 15 -35.81 16.14 14.96
C TRP A 15 -35.51 17.05 16.17
N LYS A 16 -35.01 18.28 15.99
CA LYS A 16 -34.77 19.24 17.09
C LYS A 16 -35.98 20.08 17.48
N ARG A 17 -37.04 20.03 16.70
CA ARG A 17 -38.34 20.58 17.15
C ARG A 17 -39.29 19.39 17.27
N GLY A 18 -39.59 19.01 18.50
CA GLY A 18 -40.57 17.97 18.76
C GLY A 18 -41.79 18.18 17.85
N MET A 19 -42.05 17.27 16.92
CA MET A 19 -43.17 17.33 15.99
C MET A 19 -44.48 17.23 16.79
N LYS A 20 -44.98 18.36 17.19
CA LYS A 20 -46.38 18.60 17.48
C LYS A 20 -46.80 19.74 16.56
N GLY A 21 -47.10 19.43 15.33
CA GLY A 21 -47.62 20.35 14.30
C GLY A 21 -47.73 19.64 12.98
N ASP A 22 -48.93 19.47 12.44
CA ASP A 22 -49.15 18.92 11.14
C ASP A 22 -48.47 19.78 10.07
N LEU A 23 -47.70 19.12 9.18
CA LEU A 23 -47.15 19.72 7.98
C LEU A 23 -48.33 20.32 7.19
N THR A 24 -48.19 21.56 6.74
CA THR A 24 -49.22 22.17 5.88
C THR A 24 -49.41 21.34 4.61
N ASP A 25 -50.60 21.35 4.03
CA ASP A 25 -50.89 20.61 2.79
C ASP A 25 -49.94 20.98 1.65
N PHE A 26 -49.42 22.20 1.65
CA PHE A 26 -48.41 22.68 0.71
C PHE A 26 -47.02 22.01 0.96
N GLN A 27 -46.68 21.72 2.19
CA GLN A 27 -45.45 21.02 2.54
C GLN A 27 -45.54 19.51 2.25
N LYS A 28 -46.74 18.92 2.49
CA LYS A 28 -47.04 17.53 2.08
C LYS A 28 -47.06 17.39 0.56
N ALA A 29 -47.65 18.35 -0.17
CA ALA A 29 -47.62 18.34 -1.62
C ALA A 29 -46.20 18.50 -2.19
N LYS A 30 -45.34 19.33 -1.64
CA LYS A 30 -43.92 19.43 -2.02
C LYS A 30 -43.11 18.18 -1.71
N LEU A 31 -43.37 17.50 -0.58
CA LEU A 31 -42.72 16.22 -0.24
C LEU A 31 -43.22 15.12 -1.23
N LEU A 32 -44.53 15.05 -1.46
CA LEU A 32 -45.13 14.12 -2.42
C LEU A 32 -44.66 14.40 -3.87
N GLN A 33 -44.53 15.67 -4.25
CA GLN A 33 -43.97 16.04 -5.56
C GLN A 33 -42.49 15.68 -5.70
N LYS A 34 -41.70 15.73 -4.63
CA LYS A 34 -40.34 15.17 -4.58
C LYS A 34 -40.31 13.63 -4.64
N PHE A 35 -41.27 12.96 -4.02
CA PHE A 35 -41.41 11.50 -4.08
C PHE A 35 -42.03 11.01 -5.41
N CYS A 36 -42.92 11.80 -6.00
CA CYS A 36 -43.57 11.47 -7.30
C CYS A 36 -42.71 11.89 -8.51
N SER A 37 -41.71 12.77 -8.34
CA SER A 37 -40.76 13.09 -9.41
C SER A 37 -39.60 12.10 -9.38
N GLY A 38 -39.85 10.83 -9.70
CA GLY A 38 -38.81 9.81 -9.94
C GLY A 38 -37.75 10.26 -10.96
N THR A 39 -38.00 11.31 -11.71
CA THR A 39 -37.06 11.97 -12.63
C THR A 39 -35.92 12.73 -11.97
N ASN A 40 -36.04 13.19 -10.72
CA ASN A 40 -34.92 13.89 -10.04
C ASN A 40 -33.95 12.93 -9.32
N ILE A 41 -34.49 11.84 -8.78
CA ILE A 41 -33.67 10.80 -8.14
C ILE A 41 -32.81 10.09 -9.20
N LEU A 42 -33.42 9.69 -10.32
CA LEU A 42 -32.70 9.06 -11.43
C LEU A 42 -31.64 9.98 -12.03
N LYS A 43 -31.88 11.30 -12.13
CA LYS A 43 -30.86 12.27 -12.61
C LYS A 43 -29.73 12.55 -11.59
N GLU A 44 -30.01 12.46 -10.30
CA GLU A 44 -28.96 12.57 -9.26
C GLU A 44 -28.12 11.29 -9.24
N ASP A 45 -28.72 10.11 -9.33
CA ASP A 45 -28.03 8.82 -9.43
C ASP A 45 -27.18 8.73 -10.72
N GLU A 46 -27.68 9.16 -11.86
CA GLU A 46 -26.92 9.23 -13.12
C GLU A 46 -25.70 10.15 -13.01
N LYS A 47 -25.85 11.34 -12.39
CA LYS A 47 -24.76 12.27 -12.18
C LYS A 47 -23.70 11.73 -11.22
N GLU A 48 -24.10 11.01 -10.17
CA GLU A 48 -23.16 10.37 -9.24
C GLU A 48 -22.32 9.30 -9.95
N MET A 49 -22.94 8.54 -10.86
CA MET A 49 -22.23 7.51 -11.63
C MET A 49 -21.28 8.08 -12.69
N ASP A 50 -21.51 9.31 -13.17
CA ASP A 50 -20.58 10.02 -14.06
C ASP A 50 -19.33 10.58 -13.35
N SER A 51 -19.34 10.63 -12.00
CA SER A 51 -18.18 11.04 -11.20
C SER A 51 -17.00 10.08 -11.38
N LEU A 52 -15.78 10.53 -11.05
CA LEU A 52 -14.61 9.64 -11.02
C LEU A 52 -14.82 8.48 -10.05
N THR A 53 -15.43 8.76 -8.90
CA THR A 53 -15.77 7.74 -7.90
C THR A 53 -16.81 6.75 -8.45
N GLY A 54 -17.82 7.23 -9.17
CA GLY A 54 -18.83 6.39 -9.82
C GLY A 54 -18.24 5.44 -10.85
N LYS A 55 -17.37 5.95 -11.73
CA LYS A 55 -16.66 5.13 -12.72
C LYS A 55 -15.78 4.05 -12.08
N LEU A 56 -15.08 4.39 -10.99
CA LEU A 56 -14.35 3.39 -10.21
C LEU A 56 -15.30 2.35 -9.59
N ALA A 57 -16.42 2.78 -9.02
CA ALA A 57 -17.41 1.89 -8.41
C ALA A 57 -17.98 0.90 -9.42
N ALA A 58 -18.37 1.36 -10.61
CA ALA A 58 -18.85 0.51 -11.70
C ALA A 58 -17.81 -0.53 -12.12
N PHE A 59 -16.56 -0.11 -12.30
CA PHE A 59 -15.45 -1.03 -12.60
C PHE A 59 -15.27 -2.08 -11.50
N ILE A 60 -15.19 -1.68 -10.23
CA ILE A 60 -14.97 -2.59 -9.10
C ILE A 60 -16.08 -3.62 -8.98
N THR A 61 -17.34 -3.19 -9.10
CA THR A 61 -18.51 -4.08 -8.97
C THR A 61 -18.63 -5.05 -10.15
N GLY A 62 -18.20 -4.62 -11.34
CA GLY A 62 -18.15 -5.43 -12.56
C GLY A 62 -17.02 -6.46 -12.61
N LEU A 63 -15.98 -6.35 -11.75
CA LEU A 63 -14.87 -7.28 -11.75
C LEU A 63 -15.35 -8.72 -11.48
N ASN A 64 -14.96 -9.65 -12.34
CA ASN A 64 -15.18 -11.08 -12.10
C ASN A 64 -13.90 -11.87 -12.48
N TYR A 65 -13.70 -13.01 -11.81
CA TYR A 65 -12.49 -13.83 -11.98
C TYR A 65 -12.30 -14.31 -13.42
N GLN A 66 -13.36 -14.63 -14.14
CA GLN A 66 -13.32 -15.19 -15.48
C GLN A 66 -12.85 -14.18 -16.54
N SER A 67 -13.09 -12.89 -16.30
CA SER A 67 -12.67 -11.80 -17.19
C SER A 67 -11.29 -11.23 -16.90
N LEU A 68 -10.65 -11.63 -15.78
CA LEU A 68 -9.29 -11.17 -15.46
C LEU A 68 -8.27 -11.87 -16.37
N PRO A 69 -7.32 -11.12 -16.96
CA PRO A 69 -6.16 -11.68 -17.66
C PRO A 69 -5.35 -12.61 -16.73
N ALA A 70 -4.77 -13.67 -17.31
CA ALA A 70 -4.01 -14.66 -16.54
C ALA A 70 -2.81 -14.05 -15.80
N GLU A 71 -2.13 -13.08 -16.43
CA GLU A 71 -1.02 -12.34 -15.85
C GLU A 71 -1.44 -11.48 -14.66
N VAL A 72 -2.65 -10.90 -14.68
CA VAL A 72 -3.22 -10.12 -13.58
C VAL A 72 -3.55 -11.03 -12.39
N ILE A 73 -4.12 -12.22 -12.66
CA ILE A 73 -4.38 -13.24 -11.64
C ILE A 73 -3.07 -13.68 -10.98
N GLN A 74 -2.05 -14.00 -11.78
CA GLN A 74 -0.75 -14.41 -11.26
C GLN A 74 -0.08 -13.28 -10.47
N LYS A 75 -0.15 -12.03 -10.94
CA LYS A 75 0.37 -10.88 -10.22
C LYS A 75 -0.34 -10.67 -8.88
N ALA A 76 -1.65 -10.85 -8.80
CA ALA A 76 -2.40 -10.78 -7.55
C ALA A 76 -1.94 -11.84 -6.52
N LYS A 77 -1.67 -13.08 -6.98
CA LYS A 77 -1.09 -14.13 -6.13
C LYS A 77 0.32 -13.79 -5.67
N HIS A 78 1.17 -13.22 -6.53
CA HIS A 78 2.50 -12.76 -6.18
C HIS A 78 2.47 -11.62 -5.15
N CYS A 79 1.58 -10.63 -5.31
CA CYS A 79 1.39 -9.55 -4.34
C CYS A 79 0.90 -10.07 -2.98
N LEU A 80 -0.02 -11.04 -2.99
CA LEU A 80 -0.46 -11.73 -1.76
C LEU A 80 0.71 -12.42 -1.06
N MET A 81 1.51 -13.17 -1.81
CA MET A 81 2.68 -13.89 -1.30
C MET A 81 3.71 -12.93 -0.72
N ASP A 82 4.01 -11.86 -1.43
CA ASP A 82 4.94 -10.80 -1.02
C ASP A 82 4.52 -10.16 0.32
N THR A 83 3.28 -9.68 0.37
CA THR A 83 2.73 -9.03 1.57
C THR A 83 2.63 -9.98 2.76
N LEU A 84 2.24 -11.24 2.54
CA LEU A 84 2.17 -12.24 3.61
C LEU A 84 3.57 -12.63 4.12
N GLY A 85 4.54 -12.77 3.24
CA GLY A 85 5.94 -12.97 3.64
C GLY A 85 6.43 -11.85 4.53
N ALA A 86 6.19 -10.59 4.13
CA ALA A 86 6.53 -9.41 4.91
C ALA A 86 5.79 -9.38 6.26
N ALA A 87 4.50 -9.72 6.30
CA ALA A 87 3.70 -9.76 7.53
C ALA A 87 4.21 -10.83 8.51
N LEU A 88 4.53 -12.03 8.02
CA LEU A 88 5.05 -13.12 8.83
C LEU A 88 6.37 -12.73 9.49
N ALA A 89 7.36 -12.30 8.72
CA ALA A 89 8.63 -11.85 9.27
C ALA A 89 8.48 -10.60 10.16
N GLY A 90 7.62 -9.65 9.74
CA GLY A 90 7.31 -8.43 10.48
C GLY A 90 6.61 -8.66 11.82
N SER A 91 5.97 -9.82 12.00
CA SER A 91 5.25 -10.17 13.25
C SER A 91 6.12 -10.20 14.50
N LYS A 92 7.45 -10.21 14.34
CA LYS A 92 8.44 -10.22 15.42
C LYS A 92 8.96 -8.82 15.81
N THR A 93 8.62 -7.80 15.06
CA THR A 93 9.05 -6.42 15.34
C THR A 93 8.33 -5.83 16.56
N LYS A 94 8.90 -4.78 17.15
CA LYS A 94 8.35 -4.16 18.35
C LYS A 94 6.96 -3.55 18.10
N ASP A 95 6.77 -2.87 16.97
CA ASP A 95 5.50 -2.30 16.54
C ASP A 95 4.42 -3.38 16.33
N ALA A 96 4.77 -4.49 15.70
CA ALA A 96 3.88 -5.64 15.54
C ALA A 96 3.47 -6.28 16.88
N ILE A 97 4.41 -6.43 17.83
CA ILE A 97 4.13 -6.96 19.17
C ILE A 97 3.15 -6.04 19.92
N VAL A 98 3.36 -4.72 19.85
CA VAL A 98 2.47 -3.73 20.46
C VAL A 98 1.09 -3.78 19.79
N ALA A 99 1.04 -3.79 18.45
CA ALA A 99 -0.21 -3.85 17.69
C ALA A 99 -1.03 -5.10 18.01
N LYS A 100 -0.39 -6.28 18.09
CA LYS A 100 -1.06 -7.54 18.49
C LYS A 100 -1.69 -7.43 19.87
N LYS A 101 -0.94 -6.94 20.87
CA LYS A 101 -1.45 -6.76 22.24
C LYS A 101 -2.66 -5.84 22.29
N VAL A 102 -2.62 -4.73 21.56
CA VAL A 102 -3.73 -3.77 21.50
C VAL A 102 -4.94 -4.39 20.81
N ALA A 103 -4.74 -5.03 19.65
CA ALA A 103 -5.80 -5.68 18.89
C ALA A 103 -6.49 -6.79 19.70
N GLU A 104 -5.72 -7.66 20.39
CA GLU A 104 -6.26 -8.70 21.28
C GLU A 104 -7.04 -8.11 22.45
N LYS A 105 -6.58 -6.98 23.03
CA LYS A 105 -7.25 -6.32 24.16
C LYS A 105 -8.58 -5.66 23.75
N LEU A 106 -8.63 -5.08 22.55
CA LEU A 106 -9.83 -4.39 22.05
C LEU A 106 -10.86 -5.37 21.49
N SER A 107 -10.42 -6.53 21.02
CA SER A 107 -11.29 -7.50 20.36
C SER A 107 -12.14 -8.29 21.35
N GLN A 108 -13.45 -8.37 21.04
CA GLN A 108 -14.41 -9.22 21.76
C GLN A 108 -14.97 -10.35 20.87
N LYS A 109 -14.56 -10.41 19.60
CA LYS A 109 -15.09 -11.38 18.62
C LYS A 109 -13.98 -12.27 18.07
N LYS A 110 -14.37 -13.43 17.51
CA LYS A 110 -13.48 -14.41 16.90
C LYS A 110 -13.84 -14.57 15.41
N GLU A 111 -13.54 -13.56 14.60
CA GLU A 111 -14.00 -13.46 13.21
C GLU A 111 -12.89 -13.71 12.19
N ALA A 112 -11.68 -13.17 12.44
CA ALA A 112 -10.57 -13.21 11.50
C ALA A 112 -9.25 -13.58 12.17
N THR A 113 -8.37 -14.24 11.46
CA THR A 113 -7.08 -14.72 11.96
C THR A 113 -6.11 -13.58 12.20
N LEU A 114 -5.57 -13.50 13.40
CA LEU A 114 -4.39 -12.70 13.71
C LEU A 114 -3.14 -13.49 13.29
N ILE A 115 -2.40 -12.95 12.33
CA ILE A 115 -1.16 -13.59 11.82
C ILE A 115 -0.21 -13.80 12.99
N THR A 116 0.31 -15.03 13.14
CA THR A 116 1.16 -15.49 14.26
C THR A 116 0.55 -15.31 15.66
N GLY A 117 -0.72 -14.94 15.75
CA GLY A 117 -1.47 -14.90 17.00
C GLY A 117 -2.04 -16.25 17.41
N LYS A 118 -2.63 -16.32 18.62
CA LYS A 118 -3.19 -17.58 19.17
C LYS A 118 -4.54 -17.99 18.57
N GLY A 119 -5.05 -17.24 17.58
CA GLY A 119 -6.33 -17.56 16.95
C GLY A 119 -6.98 -16.36 16.28
N LYS A 120 -8.31 -16.36 16.27
CA LYS A 120 -9.12 -15.31 15.65
C LYS A 120 -9.46 -14.21 16.64
N ILE A 121 -9.53 -12.98 16.11
CA ILE A 121 -9.99 -11.77 16.78
C ILE A 121 -11.02 -11.06 15.91
N GLY A 122 -11.54 -9.91 16.31
CA GLY A 122 -12.46 -9.12 15.49
C GLY A 122 -11.82 -8.73 14.13
N VAL A 123 -12.65 -8.63 13.11
CA VAL A 123 -12.20 -8.40 11.73
C VAL A 123 -11.44 -7.09 11.56
N LEU A 124 -11.88 -6.02 12.25
CA LEU A 124 -11.24 -4.71 12.19
C LEU A 124 -9.86 -4.72 12.87
N GLU A 125 -9.79 -5.33 14.04
CA GLU A 125 -8.56 -5.45 14.82
C GLU A 125 -7.55 -6.37 14.15
N ALA A 126 -8.02 -7.44 13.49
CA ALA A 126 -7.17 -8.31 12.69
C ALA A 126 -6.56 -7.56 11.49
N ALA A 127 -7.37 -6.81 10.75
CA ALA A 127 -6.90 -6.01 9.62
C ALA A 127 -5.87 -4.95 10.08
N LEU A 128 -6.13 -4.26 11.19
CA LEU A 128 -5.21 -3.28 11.78
C LEU A 128 -3.85 -3.92 12.11
N ALA A 129 -3.85 -4.98 12.91
CA ALA A 129 -2.61 -5.60 13.37
C ALA A 129 -1.83 -6.27 12.24
N ASN A 130 -2.52 -6.98 11.34
CA ASN A 130 -1.91 -7.65 10.19
C ASN A 130 -1.31 -6.63 9.20
N GLY A 131 -1.97 -5.48 8.98
CA GLY A 131 -1.44 -4.40 8.15
C GLY A 131 -0.20 -3.73 8.73
N ILE A 132 -0.15 -3.52 10.06
CA ILE A 132 1.05 -3.05 10.76
C ILE A 132 2.20 -4.04 10.57
N MET A 133 1.96 -5.33 10.77
CA MET A 133 2.96 -6.38 10.57
C MET A 133 3.50 -6.39 9.14
N ALA A 134 2.63 -6.26 8.15
CA ALA A 134 3.00 -6.29 6.73
C ALA A 134 3.95 -5.15 6.34
N HIS A 135 3.81 -3.97 6.97
CA HIS A 135 4.61 -2.78 6.66
C HIS A 135 5.87 -2.59 7.52
N ALA A 136 6.11 -3.51 8.50
CA ALA A 136 7.14 -3.31 9.53
C ALA A 136 8.59 -3.45 9.04
N LEU A 137 8.83 -4.09 7.90
CA LEU A 137 10.18 -4.47 7.47
C LEU A 137 10.74 -3.70 6.27
N GLU A 138 9.97 -2.79 5.65
CA GLU A 138 10.36 -2.13 4.39
C GLU A 138 10.64 -3.12 3.23
N LEU A 139 9.97 -4.27 3.24
CA LEU A 139 10.10 -5.33 2.24
C LEU A 139 8.80 -5.63 1.48
N ASP A 140 7.74 -4.91 1.80
CA ASP A 140 6.46 -4.95 1.12
C ASP A 140 6.55 -4.23 -0.25
N ASP A 141 5.63 -4.58 -1.13
CA ASP A 141 5.51 -4.05 -2.47
C ASP A 141 5.29 -2.52 -2.54
N GLY A 142 5.21 -1.98 -3.74
CA GLY A 142 4.85 -0.58 -3.94
C GLY A 142 4.50 -0.25 -5.37
N ASN A 143 3.91 0.92 -5.58
CA ASN A 143 3.58 1.48 -6.88
C ASN A 143 4.29 2.83 -7.04
N ARG A 144 5.08 2.97 -8.13
CA ARG A 144 5.92 4.16 -8.33
C ARG A 144 5.12 5.39 -8.75
N TYR A 145 4.00 5.22 -9.43
CA TYR A 145 3.15 6.35 -9.83
C TYR A 145 2.32 6.86 -8.66
N ALA A 146 1.86 5.96 -7.81
CA ALA A 146 1.14 6.30 -6.57
C ALA A 146 2.08 6.73 -5.42
N LEU A 147 3.40 6.50 -5.51
CA LEU A 147 4.38 6.75 -4.44
C LEU A 147 3.95 6.18 -3.09
N GLY A 148 3.54 4.90 -3.09
CA GLY A 148 3.05 4.23 -1.89
C GLY A 148 2.94 2.71 -2.06
N HIS A 149 2.42 2.05 -1.04
CA HIS A 149 2.44 0.61 -0.85
C HIS A 149 1.01 0.04 -0.87
N PRO A 150 0.52 -0.52 -2.01
CA PRO A 150 -0.87 -0.98 -2.16
C PRO A 150 -1.19 -2.25 -1.37
N GLY A 151 -0.23 -3.16 -1.21
CA GLY A 151 -0.46 -4.48 -0.60
C GLY A 151 -0.83 -4.40 0.86
N VAL A 152 -0.14 -3.56 1.63
CA VAL A 152 -0.26 -3.54 3.09
C VAL A 152 -1.60 -3.00 3.65
N PRO A 153 -2.37 -2.11 3.00
CA PRO A 153 -3.75 -1.85 3.36
C PRO A 153 -4.74 -2.85 2.72
N THR A 154 -4.49 -3.32 1.51
CA THR A 154 -5.44 -4.13 0.73
C THR A 154 -5.50 -5.58 1.22
N ILE A 155 -4.37 -6.25 1.28
CA ILE A 155 -4.31 -7.71 1.55
C ILE A 155 -4.78 -8.06 2.97
N PRO A 156 -4.37 -7.36 4.04
CA PRO A 156 -4.91 -7.60 5.37
C PRO A 156 -6.42 -7.38 5.46
N ALA A 157 -6.96 -6.37 4.77
CA ALA A 157 -8.41 -6.14 4.69
C ALA A 157 -9.12 -7.28 3.97
N VAL A 158 -8.59 -7.72 2.80
CA VAL A 158 -9.17 -8.83 2.03
C VAL A 158 -9.19 -10.11 2.84
N LEU A 159 -8.04 -10.50 3.42
CA LEU A 159 -7.95 -11.79 4.13
C LEU A 159 -8.83 -11.82 5.38
N ALA A 160 -8.83 -10.75 6.17
CA ALA A 160 -9.66 -10.67 7.37
C ALA A 160 -11.17 -10.73 7.03
N LEU A 161 -11.59 -9.94 6.04
CA LEU A 161 -13.00 -9.87 5.68
C LEU A 161 -13.47 -11.11 4.90
N ALA A 162 -12.66 -11.63 3.98
CA ALA A 162 -12.97 -12.85 3.22
C ALA A 162 -13.13 -14.07 4.15
N GLU A 163 -12.32 -14.17 5.21
CA GLU A 163 -12.45 -15.22 6.23
C GLU A 163 -13.78 -15.09 6.98
N LYS A 164 -14.12 -13.89 7.47
CA LYS A 164 -15.38 -13.64 8.17
C LYS A 164 -16.59 -13.96 7.29
N GLU A 165 -16.55 -13.54 6.03
CA GLU A 165 -17.64 -13.69 5.06
C GLU A 165 -17.59 -15.02 4.29
N LYS A 166 -16.69 -15.95 4.68
CA LYS A 166 -16.51 -17.30 4.08
C LYS A 166 -16.38 -17.26 2.56
N LYS A 167 -15.52 -16.37 2.06
CA LYS A 167 -15.25 -16.23 0.61
C LYS A 167 -14.08 -17.09 0.18
N GLY A 168 -14.13 -17.51 -1.09
CA GLY A 168 -13.07 -18.29 -1.71
C GLY A 168 -11.95 -17.46 -2.31
N GLY A 169 -10.96 -18.16 -2.86
CA GLY A 169 -9.78 -17.53 -3.44
C GLY A 169 -10.08 -16.70 -4.67
N LYS A 170 -11.06 -17.05 -5.49
CA LYS A 170 -11.46 -16.28 -6.66
C LYS A 170 -12.02 -14.90 -6.28
N GLU A 171 -12.85 -14.86 -5.25
CA GLU A 171 -13.35 -13.59 -4.71
C GLU A 171 -12.23 -12.76 -4.08
N ALA A 172 -11.28 -13.41 -3.38
CA ALA A 172 -10.12 -12.74 -2.80
C ALA A 172 -9.22 -12.13 -3.90
N ILE A 173 -8.95 -12.85 -5.01
CA ILE A 173 -8.18 -12.33 -6.15
C ILE A 173 -8.86 -11.08 -6.74
N CYS A 174 -10.17 -11.13 -7.01
CA CYS A 174 -10.90 -9.96 -7.51
C CYS A 174 -10.83 -8.77 -6.55
N ALA A 175 -10.92 -9.01 -5.25
CA ALA A 175 -10.83 -7.96 -4.24
C ALA A 175 -9.42 -7.36 -4.14
N ILE A 176 -8.36 -8.18 -4.25
CA ILE A 176 -6.97 -7.72 -4.33
C ILE A 176 -6.81 -6.81 -5.55
N VAL A 177 -7.22 -7.27 -6.74
CA VAL A 177 -7.16 -6.46 -7.97
C VAL A 177 -7.88 -5.14 -7.77
N ALA A 178 -9.13 -5.14 -7.26
CA ALA A 178 -9.90 -3.92 -7.00
C ALA A 178 -9.15 -2.92 -6.11
N GLY A 179 -8.54 -3.38 -5.02
CA GLY A 179 -7.79 -2.53 -4.11
C GLY A 179 -6.54 -1.93 -4.76
N TYR A 180 -5.79 -2.73 -5.52
CA TYR A 180 -4.60 -2.26 -6.23
C TYR A 180 -4.93 -1.27 -7.34
N GLU A 181 -6.02 -1.49 -8.08
CA GLU A 181 -6.49 -0.55 -9.09
C GLU A 181 -6.82 0.82 -8.48
N VAL A 182 -7.59 0.82 -7.41
CA VAL A 182 -7.96 2.07 -6.74
C VAL A 182 -6.74 2.75 -6.14
N PHE A 183 -5.83 2.00 -5.51
CA PHE A 183 -4.61 2.56 -4.96
C PHE A 183 -3.73 3.23 -6.02
N GLY A 184 -3.45 2.50 -7.12
CA GLY A 184 -2.60 2.99 -8.20
C GLY A 184 -3.18 4.23 -8.86
N ARG A 185 -4.46 4.20 -9.22
CA ARG A 185 -5.16 5.26 -9.95
C ARG A 185 -5.35 6.52 -9.10
N VAL A 186 -5.90 6.38 -7.90
CA VAL A 186 -6.13 7.52 -7.00
C VAL A 186 -4.79 8.13 -6.57
N GLY A 187 -3.81 7.30 -6.26
CA GLY A 187 -2.48 7.78 -5.89
C GLY A 187 -1.78 8.51 -7.02
N ALA A 188 -1.79 7.96 -8.23
CA ALA A 188 -1.17 8.59 -9.41
C ALA A 188 -1.84 9.92 -9.79
N GLY A 189 -3.15 10.06 -9.55
CA GLY A 189 -3.88 11.31 -9.80
C GLY A 189 -3.45 12.48 -8.89
N GLY A 190 -2.91 12.22 -7.70
CA GLY A 190 -2.46 13.26 -6.76
C GLY A 190 -0.94 13.43 -6.64
N ASN A 191 -0.16 12.43 -7.07
CA ASN A 191 1.29 12.47 -6.93
C ASN A 191 1.98 13.07 -8.17
N PRO A 192 3.18 13.69 -8.00
CA PRO A 192 3.99 13.75 -6.76
C PRO A 192 3.58 14.84 -5.76
N SER A 193 2.61 15.69 -6.08
CA SER A 193 2.25 16.85 -5.24
C SER A 193 1.77 16.43 -3.84
N HIS A 194 0.94 15.38 -3.77
CA HIS A 194 0.48 14.80 -2.51
C HIS A 194 1.64 14.36 -1.59
N PHE A 195 2.61 13.63 -2.16
CA PHE A 195 3.82 13.20 -1.44
C PHE A 195 4.65 14.41 -0.97
N ASN A 196 4.86 15.40 -1.85
CA ASN A 196 5.68 16.57 -1.56
C ASN A 196 5.08 17.46 -0.44
N ARG A 197 3.76 17.41 -0.24
CA ARG A 197 3.09 18.05 0.90
C ARG A 197 3.28 17.32 2.22
N GLY A 198 3.99 16.20 2.25
CA GLY A 198 4.27 15.44 3.45
C GLY A 198 3.21 14.40 3.82
N PHE A 199 2.35 14.01 2.88
CA PHE A 199 1.35 12.95 3.11
C PHE A 199 1.88 11.59 2.69
N HIS A 200 1.72 10.60 3.56
CA HIS A 200 2.06 9.20 3.28
C HIS A 200 0.92 8.51 2.50
N THR A 201 1.11 8.33 1.21
CA THR A 201 0.09 7.79 0.29
C THR A 201 -0.50 6.46 0.78
N THR A 202 0.32 5.58 1.38
CA THR A 202 -0.14 4.32 1.98
C THR A 202 -1.23 4.53 3.03
N GLY A 203 -1.12 5.58 3.83
CA GLY A 203 -2.10 5.91 4.88
C GLY A 203 -3.32 6.66 4.35
N THR A 204 -3.17 7.47 3.30
CA THR A 204 -4.25 8.29 2.74
C THR A 204 -5.05 7.54 1.68
N VAL A 205 -4.42 7.15 0.58
CA VAL A 205 -5.03 6.43 -0.54
C VAL A 205 -5.38 4.99 -0.17
N GLY A 206 -4.65 4.39 0.79
CA GLY A 206 -4.94 3.05 1.29
C GLY A 206 -6.36 2.87 1.84
N ASN A 207 -7.00 3.94 2.34
CA ASN A 207 -8.39 3.88 2.78
C ASN A 207 -9.36 3.61 1.62
N PHE A 208 -9.15 4.26 0.48
CA PHE A 208 -9.91 4.00 -0.74
C PHE A 208 -9.69 2.57 -1.24
N ALA A 209 -8.43 2.13 -1.28
CA ALA A 209 -8.05 0.79 -1.74
C ALA A 209 -8.68 -0.32 -0.89
N ALA A 210 -8.58 -0.20 0.42
CA ALA A 210 -9.17 -1.15 1.36
C ALA A 210 -10.71 -1.11 1.32
N ALA A 211 -11.33 0.07 1.11
CA ALA A 211 -12.78 0.19 0.95
C ALA A 211 -13.26 -0.48 -0.34
N ALA A 212 -12.55 -0.31 -1.45
CA ALA A 212 -12.83 -0.98 -2.72
C ALA A 212 -12.75 -2.51 -2.58
N ALA A 213 -11.66 -3.00 -1.98
CA ALA A 213 -11.45 -4.42 -1.75
C ALA A 213 -12.51 -5.02 -0.82
N ALA A 214 -12.82 -4.35 0.29
CA ALA A 214 -13.84 -4.78 1.24
C ALA A 214 -15.24 -4.75 0.63
N GLY A 215 -15.57 -3.69 -0.12
CA GLY A 215 -16.85 -3.58 -0.84
C GLY A 215 -17.02 -4.67 -1.88
N ARG A 216 -15.93 -5.10 -2.55
CA ARG A 216 -15.95 -6.22 -3.49
C ARG A 216 -16.20 -7.56 -2.78
N ILE A 217 -15.60 -7.81 -1.62
CA ILE A 217 -15.88 -8.98 -0.78
C ILE A 217 -17.34 -9.00 -0.31
N LEU A 218 -17.88 -7.87 0.10
CA LEU A 218 -19.27 -7.71 0.57
C LEU A 218 -20.29 -7.69 -0.58
N LYS A 219 -19.85 -7.71 -1.84
CA LYS A 219 -20.69 -7.64 -3.05
C LYS A 219 -21.62 -6.41 -3.03
N LEU A 220 -21.07 -5.25 -2.66
CA LEU A 220 -21.81 -3.99 -2.72
C LEU A 220 -22.25 -3.71 -4.15
N ASN A 221 -23.44 -3.13 -4.34
CA ASN A 221 -23.82 -2.55 -5.62
C ASN A 221 -23.09 -1.22 -5.86
N GLU A 222 -23.22 -0.65 -7.05
CA GLU A 222 -22.48 0.55 -7.47
C GLU A 222 -22.71 1.75 -6.53
N SER A 223 -23.94 2.07 -6.18
CA SER A 223 -24.26 3.19 -5.28
C SER A 223 -23.65 3.02 -3.88
N LYS A 224 -23.72 1.80 -3.32
CA LYS A 224 -23.07 1.49 -2.04
C LYS A 224 -21.55 1.51 -2.16
N MET A 225 -20.98 1.11 -3.32
CA MET A 225 -19.55 1.19 -3.56
C MET A 225 -19.08 2.65 -3.66
N VAL A 226 -19.83 3.53 -4.33
CA VAL A 226 -19.59 4.99 -4.31
C VAL A 226 -19.54 5.50 -2.87
N SER A 227 -20.55 5.14 -2.06
CA SER A 227 -20.59 5.52 -0.65
C SER A 227 -19.39 4.98 0.13
N ALA A 228 -18.97 3.71 -0.08
CA ALA A 228 -17.83 3.12 0.60
C ALA A 228 -16.52 3.84 0.25
N LEU A 229 -16.31 4.18 -1.03
CA LEU A 229 -15.14 4.95 -1.47
C LEU A 229 -15.17 6.38 -0.89
N GLY A 230 -16.34 7.04 -0.87
CA GLY A 230 -16.50 8.37 -0.28
C GLY A 230 -16.21 8.39 1.23
N ILE A 231 -16.71 7.41 1.99
CA ILE A 231 -16.43 7.25 3.42
C ILE A 231 -14.94 6.93 3.63
N GLY A 232 -14.37 6.03 2.83
CA GLY A 232 -12.94 5.69 2.88
C GLY A 232 -12.06 6.92 2.66
N GLY A 233 -12.36 7.70 1.63
CA GLY A 233 -11.64 8.94 1.34
C GLY A 233 -11.75 9.99 2.43
N SER A 234 -12.91 10.12 3.06
CA SER A 234 -13.13 11.05 4.17
C SER A 234 -12.33 10.69 5.45
N GLN A 235 -11.87 9.44 5.57
CA GLN A 235 -11.02 8.96 6.68
C GLN A 235 -9.52 9.04 6.37
N SER A 236 -9.13 9.60 5.21
CA SER A 236 -7.73 9.67 4.78
C SER A 236 -6.85 10.43 5.76
N ALA A 237 -5.77 9.78 6.22
CA ALA A 237 -4.80 10.38 7.12
C ALA A 237 -3.45 9.64 7.06
N GLY A 238 -2.36 10.37 7.31
CA GLY A 238 -1.00 9.84 7.37
C GLY A 238 0.02 10.89 6.97
N LEU A 239 0.98 11.20 7.85
CA LEU A 239 1.99 12.22 7.63
C LEU A 239 3.40 11.59 7.61
N PHE A 240 4.30 12.16 6.82
CA PHE A 240 5.71 11.75 6.79
C PHE A 240 6.52 12.25 8.02
N ALA A 241 5.90 12.89 9.01
CA ALA A 241 6.57 13.36 10.22
C ALA A 241 7.39 12.26 10.92
N PHE A 242 7.00 10.98 10.78
CA PHE A 242 7.75 9.84 11.31
C PHE A 242 9.20 9.73 10.79
N MET A 243 9.51 10.39 9.66
CA MET A 243 10.85 10.39 9.09
C MET A 243 11.84 11.18 9.93
N GLY A 244 11.37 12.22 10.64
CA GLY A 244 12.24 13.11 11.42
C GLY A 244 12.83 12.44 12.67
N ASP A 245 12.14 11.45 13.24
CA ASP A 245 12.52 10.78 14.50
C ASP A 245 12.48 9.25 14.42
N GLY A 246 12.19 8.69 13.24
CA GLY A 246 12.19 7.23 13.00
C GLY A 246 11.15 6.46 13.81
N THR A 247 9.97 7.06 14.05
CA THR A 247 8.93 6.44 14.88
C THR A 247 8.16 5.32 14.18
N MET A 248 7.48 4.48 14.96
CA MET A 248 6.66 3.36 14.46
C MET A 248 5.37 3.82 13.74
N THR A 249 5.06 5.13 13.72
CA THR A 249 3.80 5.66 13.17
C THR A 249 3.63 5.34 11.69
N LYS A 250 4.73 5.14 10.95
CA LYS A 250 4.68 4.69 9.56
C LYS A 250 3.85 3.43 9.38
N THR A 251 4.10 2.40 10.18
CA THR A 251 3.44 1.09 10.04
C THR A 251 1.97 1.14 10.44
N LEU A 252 1.61 2.01 11.40
CA LEU A 252 0.23 2.26 11.79
C LEU A 252 -0.63 2.72 10.60
N HIS A 253 -0.09 3.52 9.69
CA HIS A 253 -0.84 4.05 8.54
C HIS A 253 -1.44 2.94 7.68
N ALA A 254 -0.67 1.87 7.41
CA ALA A 254 -1.13 0.72 6.63
C ALA A 254 -2.26 -0.04 7.32
N GLY A 255 -2.06 -0.39 8.59
CA GLY A 255 -3.06 -1.13 9.38
C GLY A 255 -4.34 -0.33 9.58
N LYS A 256 -4.22 0.98 9.87
CA LYS A 256 -5.37 1.88 10.02
C LYS A 256 -6.16 1.98 8.70
N ALA A 257 -5.49 2.10 7.57
CA ALA A 257 -6.14 2.16 6.27
C ALA A 257 -6.91 0.84 5.97
N ALA A 258 -6.32 -0.33 6.27
CA ALA A 258 -7.01 -1.61 6.15
C ALA A 258 -8.28 -1.69 7.01
N MET A 259 -8.18 -1.30 8.27
CA MET A 259 -9.32 -1.26 9.21
C MET A 259 -10.40 -0.28 8.74
N ASN A 260 -10.03 0.94 8.38
CA ASN A 260 -10.95 1.99 7.95
C ASN A 260 -11.71 1.63 6.68
N GLY A 261 -11.03 0.95 5.71
CA GLY A 261 -11.68 0.49 4.49
C GLY A 261 -12.77 -0.55 4.75
N ILE A 262 -12.53 -1.52 5.65
CA ILE A 262 -13.55 -2.48 6.07
C ILE A 262 -14.72 -1.76 6.76
N LEU A 263 -14.43 -0.81 7.65
CA LEU A 263 -15.45 -0.01 8.33
C LEU A 263 -16.29 0.77 7.32
N ALA A 264 -15.66 1.43 6.34
CA ALA A 264 -16.34 2.17 5.29
C ALA A 264 -17.31 1.27 4.48
N ALA A 265 -16.85 0.08 4.11
CA ALA A 265 -17.67 -0.88 3.37
C ALA A 265 -18.87 -1.40 4.19
N TYR A 266 -18.69 -1.65 5.49
CA TYR A 266 -19.80 -2.02 6.37
C TYR A 266 -20.82 -0.89 6.53
N LEU A 267 -20.36 0.34 6.77
CA LEU A 267 -21.26 1.50 6.87
C LEU A 267 -22.09 1.67 5.59
N ALA A 268 -21.44 1.59 4.42
CA ALA A 268 -22.13 1.68 3.13
C ALA A 268 -23.10 0.50 2.91
N LYS A 269 -22.74 -0.71 3.34
CA LYS A 269 -23.64 -1.88 3.28
C LYS A 269 -24.95 -1.63 4.02
N GLU A 270 -24.87 -1.02 5.19
CA GLU A 270 -26.03 -0.68 6.03
C GLU A 270 -26.76 0.61 5.59
N GLY A 271 -26.30 1.27 4.51
CA GLY A 271 -26.97 2.44 3.95
C GLY A 271 -26.45 3.80 4.42
N PHE A 272 -25.28 3.83 5.11
CA PHE A 272 -24.61 5.10 5.40
C PHE A 272 -24.02 5.66 4.11
N THR A 273 -24.32 6.94 3.80
CA THR A 273 -23.89 7.57 2.55
C THR A 273 -22.52 8.24 2.69
N GLY A 274 -21.74 8.17 1.62
CA GLY A 274 -20.47 8.88 1.45
C GLY A 274 -20.54 9.84 0.26
N PRO A 275 -19.65 10.87 0.21
CA PRO A 275 -19.66 11.84 -0.88
C PRO A 275 -19.27 11.20 -2.22
N ALA A 276 -20.13 11.30 -3.24
CA ALA A 276 -19.93 10.73 -4.56
C ALA A 276 -18.79 11.41 -5.34
N TYR A 277 -18.51 12.66 -5.07
CA TYR A 277 -17.45 13.45 -5.70
C TYR A 277 -16.21 13.58 -4.81
N ILE A 278 -15.94 12.60 -3.95
CA ILE A 278 -14.85 12.65 -2.95
C ILE A 278 -13.49 12.99 -3.57
N LEU A 279 -13.22 12.62 -4.80
CA LEU A 279 -11.93 12.84 -5.47
C LEU A 279 -11.84 14.26 -6.05
N GLU A 280 -12.84 14.69 -6.85
CA GLU A 280 -12.81 15.89 -7.69
C GLU A 280 -13.54 17.12 -7.13
N ASP A 281 -14.31 17.00 -6.04
CA ASP A 281 -15.00 18.16 -5.45
C ASP A 281 -13.99 19.25 -5.00
N LYS A 282 -14.42 20.51 -5.06
CA LYS A 282 -13.64 21.67 -4.60
C LYS A 282 -13.19 21.58 -3.12
N ARG A 283 -13.76 20.69 -2.34
CA ARG A 283 -13.40 20.33 -0.95
C ARG A 283 -13.07 18.84 -0.84
N GLY A 284 -12.90 18.18 -1.97
CA GLY A 284 -12.56 16.75 -2.06
C GLY A 284 -11.09 16.45 -1.84
N PHE A 285 -10.76 15.17 -2.04
CA PHE A 285 -9.45 14.62 -1.71
C PHE A 285 -8.28 15.35 -2.42
N TYR A 286 -8.36 15.49 -3.76
CA TYR A 286 -7.25 16.12 -4.47
C TYR A 286 -7.04 17.58 -4.07
N LYS A 287 -8.13 18.34 -3.89
CA LYS A 287 -8.03 19.75 -3.50
C LYS A 287 -7.49 19.92 -2.08
N ALA A 288 -7.82 19.01 -1.16
CA ALA A 288 -7.35 19.07 0.23
C ALA A 288 -5.90 18.58 0.40
N PHE A 289 -5.51 17.57 -0.36
CA PHE A 289 -4.27 16.82 -0.13
C PHE A 289 -3.16 17.07 -1.17
N ALA A 290 -3.41 17.80 -2.26
CA ALA A 290 -2.43 18.08 -3.31
C ALA A 290 -2.54 19.54 -3.78
N ASP A 291 -1.41 20.17 -4.12
CA ASP A 291 -1.37 21.50 -4.72
C ASP A 291 -1.64 21.44 -6.24
N ALA A 292 -1.24 20.31 -6.85
CA ALA A 292 -1.50 19.98 -8.25
C ALA A 292 -1.97 18.52 -8.34
N SER A 293 -2.94 18.23 -9.21
CA SER A 293 -3.47 16.89 -9.44
C SER A 293 -3.84 16.69 -10.91
N ASN A 294 -3.88 15.43 -11.33
CA ASN A 294 -4.41 14.99 -12.61
C ASN A 294 -5.54 13.98 -12.38
N PRO A 295 -6.78 14.45 -12.12
CA PRO A 295 -7.92 13.57 -11.83
C PRO A 295 -8.26 12.59 -12.96
N GLU A 296 -8.00 12.95 -14.22
CA GLU A 296 -8.26 12.10 -15.39
C GLU A 296 -7.48 10.78 -15.32
N ARG A 297 -6.31 10.79 -14.66
CA ARG A 297 -5.48 9.58 -14.44
C ARG A 297 -6.24 8.47 -13.72
N VAL A 298 -7.28 8.81 -12.95
CA VAL A 298 -8.12 7.85 -12.22
C VAL A 298 -8.85 6.90 -13.16
N VAL A 299 -9.31 7.39 -14.30
CA VAL A 299 -10.15 6.64 -15.26
C VAL A 299 -9.42 6.28 -16.55
N GLU A 300 -8.22 6.77 -16.76
CA GLU A 300 -7.42 6.50 -17.97
C GLU A 300 -7.19 5.00 -18.17
N GLY A 301 -7.69 4.43 -19.28
CA GLY A 301 -7.54 3.01 -19.59
C GLY A 301 -8.18 2.06 -18.56
N LEU A 302 -9.17 2.53 -17.79
CA LEU A 302 -9.89 1.72 -16.80
C LEU A 302 -10.52 0.48 -17.47
N GLY A 303 -10.23 -0.71 -16.92
CA GLY A 303 -10.67 -1.99 -17.49
C GLY A 303 -9.83 -2.52 -18.66
N GLN A 304 -8.89 -1.74 -19.19
CA GLN A 304 -7.98 -2.14 -20.28
C GLN A 304 -6.55 -2.32 -19.76
N LYS A 305 -6.12 -1.44 -18.86
CA LYS A 305 -4.80 -1.49 -18.20
C LYS A 305 -5.01 -1.71 -16.70
N TYR A 306 -4.28 -2.64 -16.12
CA TYR A 306 -4.39 -2.97 -14.70
C TYR A 306 -3.22 -2.38 -13.91
N GLU A 307 -3.52 -1.52 -12.95
CA GLU A 307 -2.51 -0.86 -12.11
C GLU A 307 -1.71 -1.83 -11.22
N ILE A 308 -2.27 -2.99 -10.93
CA ILE A 308 -1.53 -4.04 -10.21
C ILE A 308 -0.25 -4.46 -10.96
N MET A 309 -0.24 -4.37 -12.30
CA MET A 309 0.94 -4.68 -13.12
C MET A 309 2.06 -3.65 -12.94
N ASN A 310 1.75 -2.42 -12.51
CA ASN A 310 2.71 -1.36 -12.17
C ASN A 310 3.31 -1.50 -10.76
N THR A 311 3.01 -2.60 -10.08
CA THR A 311 3.52 -2.86 -8.73
C THR A 311 4.90 -3.50 -8.78
N TYR A 312 5.89 -2.88 -8.12
CA TYR A 312 7.21 -3.45 -7.92
C TYR A 312 7.27 -4.31 -6.66
N VAL A 313 8.21 -5.26 -6.64
CA VAL A 313 8.58 -6.07 -5.47
C VAL A 313 9.94 -5.63 -4.94
N LYS A 314 10.09 -5.54 -3.63
CA LYS A 314 11.39 -5.24 -3.00
C LYS A 314 12.17 -6.52 -2.71
N TYR A 315 13.35 -6.67 -3.32
CA TYR A 315 14.28 -7.76 -3.01
C TYR A 315 15.35 -7.35 -2.00
N HIS A 316 15.51 -6.05 -1.72
CA HIS A 316 16.40 -5.51 -0.70
C HIS A 316 15.57 -4.91 0.45
N ALA A 317 16.01 -5.15 1.70
CA ALA A 317 15.32 -4.72 2.91
C ALA A 317 15.56 -3.22 3.22
N SER A 318 15.46 -2.36 2.20
CA SER A 318 15.76 -0.93 2.29
C SER A 318 14.75 -0.08 1.52
N CYS A 319 14.88 1.23 1.62
CA CYS A 319 14.08 2.16 0.84
C CYS A 319 14.18 1.86 -0.65
N ARG A 320 13.05 1.92 -1.39
CA ARG A 320 13.05 1.61 -2.82
C ARG A 320 14.05 2.43 -3.63
N HIS A 321 14.29 3.68 -3.24
CA HIS A 321 15.23 4.56 -3.90
C HIS A 321 16.71 4.07 -3.85
N SER A 322 17.06 3.14 -2.96
CA SER A 322 18.40 2.53 -2.90
C SER A 322 18.56 1.26 -3.74
N HIS A 323 17.48 0.72 -4.35
CA HIS A 323 17.56 -0.60 -4.98
C HIS A 323 18.43 -0.62 -6.25
N ALA A 324 18.26 0.33 -7.19
CA ALA A 324 19.14 0.40 -8.37
C ALA A 324 20.61 0.68 -7.98
N PRO A 325 20.93 1.60 -7.06
CA PRO A 325 22.27 1.71 -6.49
C PRO A 325 22.83 0.41 -5.92
N VAL A 326 22.02 -0.32 -5.15
CA VAL A 326 22.43 -1.61 -4.56
C VAL A 326 22.68 -2.65 -5.67
N ASP A 327 21.82 -2.72 -6.69
CA ASP A 327 22.00 -3.64 -7.81
C ASP A 327 23.29 -3.30 -8.61
N CYS A 328 23.62 -1.99 -8.81
CA CYS A 328 24.88 -1.56 -9.40
C CYS A 328 26.09 -2.08 -8.62
N VAL A 329 26.13 -1.89 -7.31
CA VAL A 329 27.28 -2.30 -6.51
C VAL A 329 27.35 -3.82 -6.34
N LEU A 330 26.22 -4.54 -6.39
CA LEU A 330 26.18 -6.02 -6.43
C LEU A 330 26.72 -6.57 -7.74
N ASP A 331 26.39 -5.94 -8.89
CA ASP A 331 26.96 -6.28 -10.18
C ASP A 331 28.49 -6.15 -10.15
N LEU A 332 29.01 -5.03 -9.66
CA LEU A 332 30.44 -4.79 -9.55
C LEU A 332 31.13 -5.78 -8.60
N ARG A 333 30.51 -6.05 -7.46
CA ARG A 333 31.00 -7.00 -6.47
C ARG A 333 31.16 -8.41 -7.02
N ASN A 334 30.28 -8.82 -7.90
CA ASN A 334 30.25 -10.16 -8.47
C ASN A 334 31.27 -10.35 -9.61
N ARG A 335 32.02 -9.32 -10.00
CA ARG A 335 33.06 -9.43 -11.03
C ARG A 335 34.25 -10.22 -10.53
N PRO A 336 34.88 -11.03 -11.38
CA PRO A 336 36.06 -11.81 -10.99
C PRO A 336 37.18 -10.93 -10.41
N GLY A 337 37.75 -11.34 -9.29
CA GLY A 337 38.86 -10.63 -8.64
C GLY A 337 38.44 -9.43 -7.78
N PHE A 338 37.17 -9.11 -7.65
CA PHE A 338 36.72 -8.02 -6.79
C PHE A 338 36.99 -8.32 -5.30
N ARG A 339 37.57 -7.36 -4.61
CA ARG A 339 37.87 -7.43 -3.17
C ARG A 339 37.38 -6.15 -2.49
N PRO A 340 36.44 -6.22 -1.53
CA PRO A 340 35.92 -5.04 -0.86
C PRO A 340 36.98 -4.23 -0.10
N GLU A 341 38.02 -4.88 0.41
CA GLU A 341 39.14 -4.26 1.14
C GLU A 341 39.99 -3.34 0.25
N ASP A 342 39.97 -3.54 -1.08
CA ASP A 342 40.71 -2.73 -2.05
C ASP A 342 39.94 -1.49 -2.53
N ILE A 343 38.75 -1.25 -2.01
CA ILE A 343 37.97 -0.06 -2.32
C ILE A 343 38.63 1.18 -1.68
N GLU A 344 38.92 2.18 -2.51
CA GLU A 344 39.33 3.51 -2.10
C GLU A 344 38.13 4.43 -1.90
N LYS A 345 37.26 4.51 -2.92
CA LYS A 345 36.06 5.38 -2.95
C LYS A 345 34.96 4.77 -3.80
N VAL A 346 33.70 5.09 -3.47
CA VAL A 346 32.51 4.76 -4.29
C VAL A 346 31.72 6.02 -4.55
N ASN A 347 31.40 6.29 -5.81
CA ASN A 347 30.46 7.33 -6.22
C ASN A 347 29.21 6.67 -6.76
N ILE A 348 28.05 7.11 -6.26
CA ILE A 348 26.73 6.68 -6.73
C ILE A 348 26.04 7.88 -7.35
N TYR A 349 25.57 7.74 -8.57
CA TYR A 349 24.78 8.73 -9.29
C TYR A 349 23.36 8.22 -9.44
N THR A 350 22.38 9.05 -9.13
CA THR A 350 20.96 8.71 -9.25
C THR A 350 20.12 10.00 -9.35
N TYR A 351 18.82 9.87 -9.59
CA TYR A 351 17.92 11.02 -9.68
C TYR A 351 17.87 11.85 -8.38
N THR A 352 17.63 13.14 -8.53
CA THR A 352 17.77 14.14 -7.46
C THR A 352 16.96 13.81 -6.18
N LEU A 353 15.72 13.31 -6.35
CA LEU A 353 14.91 12.95 -5.18
C LEU A 353 15.59 11.84 -4.34
N ALA A 354 16.09 10.79 -4.97
CA ALA A 354 16.77 9.71 -4.26
C ALA A 354 18.06 10.19 -3.59
N ALA A 355 18.87 10.96 -4.35
CA ALA A 355 20.16 11.46 -3.88
C ALA A 355 20.05 12.40 -2.67
N LYS A 356 18.92 13.11 -2.52
CA LYS A 356 18.69 14.03 -1.39
C LYS A 356 17.88 13.44 -0.25
N PHE A 357 17.15 12.35 -0.51
CA PHE A 357 16.22 11.79 0.46
C PHE A 357 16.85 10.70 1.34
N ILE A 358 17.83 9.94 0.82
CA ILE A 358 18.43 8.80 1.51
C ILE A 358 19.97 8.78 1.42
N ASP A 359 20.63 9.92 1.31
CA ASP A 359 22.09 10.08 1.29
C ASP A 359 22.74 10.09 2.71
N GLY A 360 21.90 10.08 3.75
CA GLY A 360 22.33 10.17 5.14
C GLY A 360 23.25 9.03 5.58
N LYS A 361 24.30 9.36 6.35
CA LYS A 361 25.27 8.43 6.94
C LYS A 361 25.08 8.25 8.45
N ASP A 362 24.04 8.80 9.06
CA ASP A 362 23.63 8.49 10.43
C ASP A 362 22.70 7.28 10.43
N VAL A 363 23.20 6.17 10.96
CA VAL A 363 22.52 4.87 10.97
C VAL A 363 22.36 4.33 12.40
N SER A 364 21.94 5.18 13.32
CA SER A 364 21.75 4.85 14.74
C SER A 364 20.60 3.86 15.01
N THR A 365 19.63 3.74 14.09
CA THR A 365 18.48 2.84 14.21
C THR A 365 18.30 1.96 12.96
N PRO A 366 17.64 0.78 13.06
CA PRO A 366 17.35 -0.04 11.89
C PRO A 366 16.61 0.73 10.78
N ILE A 367 15.72 1.67 11.14
CA ILE A 367 15.00 2.48 10.15
C ILE A 367 15.94 3.47 9.46
N SER A 368 16.82 4.16 10.21
CA SER A 368 17.78 5.09 9.60
C SER A 368 18.76 4.36 8.67
N GLY A 369 19.19 3.13 9.04
CA GLY A 369 20.01 2.29 8.15
C GLY A 369 19.27 1.90 6.86
N LYS A 370 17.99 1.51 6.93
CA LYS A 370 17.17 1.18 5.75
C LYS A 370 16.89 2.40 4.86
N MET A 371 16.97 3.59 5.41
CA MET A 371 16.82 4.87 4.72
C MET A 371 18.17 5.50 4.34
N SER A 372 19.27 4.75 4.41
CA SER A 372 20.61 5.19 4.00
C SER A 372 21.08 4.42 2.78
N MET A 373 21.23 5.09 1.65
CA MET A 373 21.82 4.52 0.43
C MET A 373 23.30 4.17 0.63
N PRO A 374 24.14 5.01 1.27
CA PRO A 374 25.50 4.64 1.57
C PRO A 374 25.62 3.38 2.42
N TYR A 375 24.78 3.23 3.45
CA TYR A 375 24.79 2.03 4.30
C TYR A 375 24.35 0.79 3.53
N ALA A 376 23.22 0.87 2.79
CA ALA A 376 22.72 -0.24 1.98
C ALA A 376 23.78 -0.70 0.95
N SER A 377 24.47 0.23 0.32
CA SER A 377 25.57 -0.08 -0.63
C SER A 377 26.79 -0.68 0.05
N ALA A 378 27.17 -0.20 1.24
CA ALA A 378 28.29 -0.75 2.00
C ALA A 378 28.04 -2.21 2.41
N VAL A 379 26.85 -2.54 2.93
CA VAL A 379 26.50 -3.92 3.29
C VAL A 379 26.39 -4.81 2.04
N ALA A 380 25.90 -4.29 0.91
CA ALA A 380 25.87 -4.99 -0.36
C ALA A 380 27.29 -5.37 -0.82
N LEU A 381 28.23 -4.44 -0.78
CA LEU A 381 29.63 -4.66 -1.14
C LEU A 381 30.32 -5.67 -0.23
N LEU A 382 30.09 -5.63 1.08
CA LEU A 382 30.73 -6.53 2.04
C LEU A 382 30.09 -7.92 2.08
N TYR A 383 28.76 -7.99 2.11
CA TYR A 383 28.04 -9.24 2.36
C TYR A 383 27.39 -9.86 1.11
N GLY A 384 27.37 -9.15 -0.03
CA GLY A 384 26.74 -9.61 -1.26
C GLY A 384 25.21 -9.66 -1.21
N ARG A 385 24.60 -8.96 -0.25
CA ARG A 385 23.15 -8.91 -0.06
C ARG A 385 22.75 -7.73 0.83
N VAL A 386 21.45 -7.35 0.76
CA VAL A 386 20.83 -6.36 1.63
C VAL A 386 19.52 -6.95 2.16
N GLY A 387 19.63 -7.89 3.09
CA GLY A 387 18.51 -8.59 3.73
C GLY A 387 18.25 -8.05 5.15
N LEU A 388 17.38 -8.76 5.89
CA LEU A 388 17.02 -8.35 7.26
C LEU A 388 18.19 -8.42 8.25
N GLY A 389 19.09 -9.39 8.07
CA GLY A 389 20.23 -9.59 8.95
C GLY A 389 21.22 -8.43 8.95
N GLU A 390 21.34 -7.77 7.80
CA GLU A 390 22.27 -6.65 7.59
C GLU A 390 21.84 -5.37 8.34
N PHE A 391 20.61 -5.32 8.84
CA PHE A 391 20.10 -4.23 9.71
C PHE A 391 20.01 -4.64 11.19
N SER A 392 20.66 -5.73 11.58
CA SER A 392 20.79 -6.09 12.99
C SER A 392 21.76 -5.16 13.72
N PRO A 393 21.59 -4.92 15.04
CA PRO A 393 22.50 -4.08 15.82
C PRO A 393 23.97 -4.51 15.70
N LYS A 394 24.23 -5.81 15.56
CA LYS A 394 25.58 -6.36 15.37
C LYS A 394 26.23 -5.88 14.07
N VAL A 395 25.49 -5.89 12.96
CA VAL A 395 26.02 -5.46 11.66
C VAL A 395 26.06 -3.94 11.56
N MET A 396 25.06 -3.25 12.09
CA MET A 396 25.01 -1.79 12.09
C MET A 396 26.12 -1.16 12.95
N GLY A 397 26.58 -1.85 14.01
CA GLY A 397 27.74 -1.43 14.80
C GLY A 397 29.08 -1.95 14.27
N ASN A 398 29.11 -2.65 13.14
CA ASN A 398 30.37 -3.19 12.60
C ASN A 398 31.23 -2.07 12.00
N ARG A 399 32.44 -1.90 12.54
CA ARG A 399 33.36 -0.85 12.12
C ARG A 399 33.71 -0.91 10.65
N THR A 400 33.94 -2.10 10.09
CA THR A 400 34.24 -2.26 8.65
C THR A 400 33.10 -1.77 7.75
N VAL A 401 31.84 -2.00 8.15
CA VAL A 401 30.66 -1.48 7.41
C VAL A 401 30.62 0.03 7.49
N LEU A 402 30.78 0.60 8.68
CA LEU A 402 30.74 2.05 8.90
C LEU A 402 31.89 2.77 8.18
N ASP A 403 33.10 2.22 8.22
CA ASP A 403 34.24 2.79 7.52
C ASP A 403 34.08 2.74 6.00
N LEU A 404 33.51 1.66 5.43
CA LEU A 404 33.19 1.60 4.01
C LEU A 404 32.07 2.55 3.65
N MET A 405 31.01 2.66 4.47
CA MET A 405 29.93 3.61 4.29
C MET A 405 30.42 5.06 4.15
N GLN A 406 31.44 5.46 4.94
CA GLN A 406 32.03 6.81 4.86
C GLN A 406 32.70 7.09 3.51
N LYS A 407 33.16 6.05 2.79
CA LYS A 407 33.76 6.16 1.45
C LYS A 407 32.75 6.24 0.30
N ILE A 408 31.46 6.14 0.59
CA ILE A 408 30.39 6.15 -0.41
C ILE A 408 29.73 7.52 -0.46
N ASP A 409 29.83 8.20 -1.59
CA ASP A 409 29.20 9.48 -1.83
C ASP A 409 28.07 9.34 -2.87
N VAL A 410 26.98 10.08 -2.68
CA VAL A 410 25.79 10.05 -3.54
C VAL A 410 25.64 11.40 -4.22
N PHE A 411 25.44 11.38 -5.54
CA PHE A 411 25.33 12.56 -6.38
C PHE A 411 24.02 12.54 -7.18
N PRO A 412 23.33 13.68 -7.30
CA PRO A 412 22.22 13.81 -8.23
C PRO A 412 22.74 13.83 -9.68
N ASP A 413 22.01 13.15 -10.57
CA ASP A 413 22.24 13.18 -12.02
C ASP A 413 20.98 13.69 -12.73
N PRO A 414 21.04 14.93 -13.35
CA PRO A 414 19.89 15.53 -14.03
C PRO A 414 19.37 14.70 -15.23
N GLU A 415 20.21 13.89 -15.86
CA GLU A 415 19.77 13.02 -16.94
C GLU A 415 18.87 11.88 -16.39
N MET A 416 19.14 11.40 -15.18
CA MET A 416 18.30 10.41 -14.52
C MET A 416 16.98 11.02 -14.02
N ASP A 417 16.93 12.32 -13.73
CA ASP A 417 15.67 13.01 -13.42
C ASP A 417 14.67 12.97 -14.57
N LYS A 418 15.14 13.02 -15.81
CA LYS A 418 14.30 12.95 -17.02
C LYS A 418 13.61 11.61 -17.20
N LEU A 419 14.12 10.56 -16.56
CA LEU A 419 13.58 9.21 -16.64
C LEU A 419 12.42 8.98 -15.65
N ILE A 420 12.29 9.82 -14.63
CA ILE A 420 11.21 9.74 -13.62
C ILE A 420 9.88 10.19 -14.25
N PRO A 421 8.77 9.54 -13.97
CA PRO A 421 8.56 8.43 -13.01
C PRO A 421 8.74 7.02 -13.62
N HIS A 422 9.07 6.91 -14.92
CA HIS A 422 9.07 5.64 -15.64
C HIS A 422 10.21 4.72 -15.20
N HIS A 423 11.41 5.26 -14.99
CA HIS A 423 12.59 4.52 -14.57
C HIS A 423 13.23 5.15 -13.34
N ARG A 424 13.86 4.35 -12.49
CA ARG A 424 14.60 4.77 -11.29
C ARG A 424 16.06 4.33 -11.40
N ALA A 425 16.75 4.97 -12.35
CA ALA A 425 18.10 4.60 -12.73
C ALA A 425 19.14 4.96 -11.66
N ALA A 426 20.26 4.22 -11.70
CA ALA A 426 21.47 4.53 -10.96
C ALA A 426 22.71 4.11 -11.73
N ARG A 427 23.84 4.77 -11.43
CA ARG A 427 25.20 4.38 -11.80
C ARG A 427 26.06 4.31 -10.56
N ALA A 428 26.89 3.28 -10.43
CA ALA A 428 27.93 3.20 -9.44
C ALA A 428 29.30 3.19 -10.07
N GLU A 429 30.23 3.94 -9.51
CA GLU A 429 31.64 3.96 -9.85
C GLU A 429 32.46 3.59 -8.62
N ILE A 430 33.26 2.54 -8.71
CA ILE A 430 34.14 2.10 -7.63
C ILE A 430 35.58 2.37 -8.07
N PHE A 431 36.29 3.16 -7.28
CA PHE A 431 37.72 3.44 -7.44
C PHE A 431 38.47 2.48 -6.52
N MET A 432 39.40 1.72 -7.09
CA MET A 432 40.21 0.74 -6.38
C MET A 432 41.57 1.32 -6.03
N LYS A 433 42.22 0.81 -4.96
CA LYS A 433 43.54 1.27 -4.51
C LYS A 433 44.68 1.11 -5.53
N ASP A 434 44.51 0.22 -6.49
CA ASP A 434 45.44 0.03 -7.62
C ASP A 434 45.27 1.07 -8.73
N GLY A 435 44.35 2.01 -8.55
CA GLY A 435 44.00 3.07 -9.52
C GLY A 435 42.97 2.64 -10.57
N SER A 436 42.52 1.39 -10.56
CA SER A 436 41.46 0.94 -11.49
C SER A 436 40.09 1.49 -11.10
N LYS A 437 39.21 1.66 -12.10
CA LYS A 437 37.84 2.12 -11.94
C LYS A 437 36.88 1.09 -12.51
N LEU A 438 35.89 0.71 -11.71
CA LEU A 438 34.80 -0.17 -12.13
C LEU A 438 33.51 0.64 -12.22
N THR A 439 32.68 0.40 -13.25
CA THR A 439 31.41 1.12 -13.46
C THR A 439 30.29 0.12 -13.78
N SER A 440 29.10 0.38 -13.23
CA SER A 440 27.86 -0.34 -13.53
C SER A 440 26.70 0.64 -13.59
N ASP A 441 25.84 0.47 -14.58
CA ASP A 441 24.62 1.25 -14.83
C ASP A 441 23.41 0.33 -14.76
N ILE A 442 22.42 0.68 -13.96
CA ILE A 442 21.14 -0.03 -13.83
C ILE A 442 20.00 0.95 -14.11
N LEU A 443 19.23 0.68 -15.16
CA LEU A 443 18.06 1.47 -15.52
C LEU A 443 16.88 1.17 -14.58
N ASP A 444 16.60 -0.13 -14.39
CA ASP A 444 15.52 -0.62 -13.54
C ASP A 444 16.03 -1.72 -12.61
N ALA A 445 15.91 -1.49 -11.32
CA ALA A 445 16.29 -2.47 -10.30
C ALA A 445 15.44 -3.74 -10.40
N LYS A 446 16.00 -4.88 -9.98
CA LYS A 446 15.24 -6.13 -9.89
C LYS A 446 13.97 -5.93 -9.07
N GLY A 447 12.85 -6.40 -9.62
CA GLY A 447 11.51 -6.29 -9.05
C GLY A 447 10.69 -5.11 -9.58
N GLU A 448 11.25 -4.18 -10.39
CA GLU A 448 10.44 -3.21 -11.13
C GLU A 448 9.56 -3.93 -12.18
N PRO A 449 8.45 -3.33 -12.63
CA PRO A 449 7.62 -3.90 -13.70
C PRO A 449 8.41 -4.21 -15.00
N GLU A 450 9.42 -3.42 -15.31
CA GLU A 450 10.28 -3.58 -16.50
C GLU A 450 11.40 -4.61 -16.30
N ASN A 451 11.73 -4.94 -15.06
CA ASN A 451 12.70 -5.94 -14.65
C ASN A 451 12.12 -6.83 -13.53
N PRO A 452 10.99 -7.51 -13.78
CA PRO A 452 10.31 -8.29 -12.76
C PRO A 452 11.14 -9.50 -12.34
N GLY A 453 11.08 -9.85 -11.08
CA GLY A 453 11.57 -11.15 -10.63
C GLY A 453 10.72 -12.30 -11.21
N SER A 454 11.31 -13.46 -11.38
CA SER A 454 10.60 -14.69 -11.73
C SER A 454 9.66 -15.14 -10.59
N SER A 455 8.74 -16.06 -10.89
CA SER A 455 7.93 -16.71 -9.83
C SER A 455 8.82 -17.40 -8.79
N SER A 456 9.95 -18.00 -9.19
CA SER A 456 10.91 -18.59 -8.26
C SER A 456 11.49 -17.54 -7.30
N ASP A 457 11.83 -16.36 -7.78
CA ASP A 457 12.36 -15.28 -6.93
C ASP A 457 11.34 -14.86 -5.84
N ILE A 458 10.05 -14.77 -6.20
CA ILE A 458 8.98 -14.46 -5.23
C ILE A 458 8.84 -15.59 -4.22
N PHE A 459 8.87 -16.86 -4.67
CA PHE A 459 8.79 -18.04 -3.79
C PHE A 459 9.97 -18.08 -2.82
N ASP A 460 11.19 -17.80 -3.30
CA ASP A 460 12.39 -17.80 -2.46
C ASP A 460 12.37 -16.64 -1.46
N LYS A 461 11.90 -15.45 -1.87
CA LYS A 461 11.64 -14.35 -0.95
C LYS A 461 10.65 -14.76 0.14
N PHE A 462 9.53 -15.38 -0.24
CA PHE A 462 8.54 -15.86 0.73
C PHE A 462 9.13 -16.90 1.67
N ARG A 463 9.87 -17.90 1.15
CA ARG A 463 10.55 -18.93 1.98
C ARG A 463 11.50 -18.30 2.98
N MET A 464 12.30 -17.34 2.55
CA MET A 464 13.23 -16.61 3.41
C MET A 464 12.48 -15.88 4.54
N LEU A 465 11.42 -15.16 4.22
CA LEU A 465 10.67 -14.36 5.19
C LEU A 465 9.83 -15.23 6.13
N ALA A 466 9.03 -16.13 5.59
CA ALA A 466 8.16 -17.03 6.38
C ALA A 466 8.96 -18.04 7.21
N GLY A 467 10.14 -18.46 6.72
CA GLY A 467 11.06 -19.35 7.43
C GLY A 467 11.62 -18.75 8.72
N THR A 468 11.55 -17.40 8.89
CA THR A 468 11.90 -16.76 10.17
C THR A 468 10.91 -17.10 11.29
N VAL A 469 9.68 -17.56 10.94
CA VAL A 469 8.57 -17.80 11.88
C VAL A 469 8.15 -19.26 11.90
N PHE A 470 8.06 -19.90 10.74
CA PHE A 470 7.52 -21.24 10.59
C PHE A 470 8.56 -22.24 10.09
N LYS A 471 8.36 -23.53 10.40
CA LYS A 471 9.15 -24.63 9.85
C LYS A 471 8.87 -24.79 8.35
N LYS A 472 9.85 -25.36 7.62
CA LYS A 472 9.83 -25.54 6.17
C LYS A 472 8.51 -26.14 5.66
N ASP A 473 8.05 -27.24 6.24
CA ASP A 473 6.82 -27.93 5.78
C ASP A 473 5.57 -27.02 5.84
N LYS A 474 5.47 -26.18 6.89
CA LYS A 474 4.37 -25.21 6.99
C LYS A 474 4.51 -24.10 5.96
N VAL A 475 5.73 -23.64 5.69
CA VAL A 475 6.02 -22.62 4.67
C VAL A 475 5.63 -23.12 3.29
N GLU A 476 6.02 -24.34 2.91
CA GLU A 476 5.66 -24.91 1.60
C GLU A 476 4.14 -25.12 1.46
N ARG A 477 3.45 -25.53 2.50
CA ARG A 477 1.98 -25.63 2.49
C ARG A 477 1.28 -24.29 2.29
N ILE A 478 1.80 -23.22 2.87
CA ILE A 478 1.26 -21.86 2.65
C ILE A 478 1.51 -21.45 1.20
N LEU A 479 2.73 -21.65 0.69
CA LEU A 479 3.09 -21.37 -0.70
C LEU A 479 2.16 -22.09 -1.68
N GLU A 480 2.01 -23.40 -1.53
CA GLU A 480 1.12 -24.22 -2.38
C GLU A 480 -0.32 -23.67 -2.35
N ARG A 481 -0.80 -23.25 -1.17
CA ARG A 481 -2.16 -22.75 -1.02
C ARG A 481 -2.34 -21.38 -1.72
N ILE A 482 -1.33 -20.52 -1.69
CA ILE A 482 -1.35 -19.23 -2.39
C ILE A 482 -1.20 -19.44 -3.90
N ASP A 483 -0.31 -20.31 -4.34
CA ASP A 483 -0.09 -20.59 -5.76
C ASP A 483 -1.32 -21.22 -6.44
N ASN A 484 -2.14 -21.94 -5.68
CA ASN A 484 -3.42 -22.49 -6.11
C ASN A 484 -4.62 -21.76 -5.50
N LEU A 485 -4.52 -20.45 -5.26
CA LEU A 485 -5.52 -19.67 -4.52
C LEU A 485 -6.92 -19.77 -5.13
N GLU A 486 -7.02 -19.80 -6.47
CA GLU A 486 -8.29 -19.91 -7.19
C GLU A 486 -9.06 -21.21 -6.89
N LYS A 487 -8.37 -22.26 -6.37
CA LYS A 487 -8.97 -23.55 -5.97
C LYS A 487 -9.44 -23.55 -4.51
N VAL A 488 -9.03 -22.56 -3.71
CA VAL A 488 -9.41 -22.43 -2.31
C VAL A 488 -10.88 -22.03 -2.22
N LYS A 489 -11.70 -22.84 -1.58
CA LYS A 489 -13.15 -22.61 -1.43
C LYS A 489 -13.49 -21.63 -0.31
N ASP A 490 -12.68 -21.62 0.74
CA ASP A 490 -12.82 -20.75 1.91
C ASP A 490 -11.43 -20.25 2.33
N ILE A 491 -11.23 -18.94 2.38
CA ILE A 491 -9.95 -18.32 2.77
C ILE A 491 -9.50 -18.72 4.17
N SER A 492 -10.39 -19.21 5.02
CA SER A 492 -10.02 -19.77 6.34
C SER A 492 -9.03 -20.94 6.25
N GLU A 493 -8.99 -21.64 5.10
CA GLU A 493 -8.01 -22.72 4.85
C GLU A 493 -6.58 -22.17 4.76
N LEU A 494 -6.40 -21.00 4.12
CA LEU A 494 -5.10 -20.30 4.06
C LEU A 494 -4.81 -19.62 5.40
N ASN A 495 -5.77 -18.85 5.92
CA ASN A 495 -5.58 -18.04 7.13
C ASN A 495 -5.28 -18.92 8.36
N GLY A 496 -5.88 -20.10 8.46
CA GLY A 496 -5.58 -21.06 9.52
C GLY A 496 -4.10 -21.51 9.54
N LEU A 497 -3.43 -21.53 8.38
CA LEU A 497 -2.00 -21.79 8.30
C LEU A 497 -1.16 -20.59 8.79
N LEU A 498 -1.70 -19.38 8.78
CA LEU A 498 -0.99 -18.17 9.22
C LEU A 498 -1.03 -17.95 10.73
N ALA A 499 -1.93 -18.65 11.45
CA ALA A 499 -1.98 -18.60 12.90
C ALA A 499 -0.70 -19.15 13.56
N GLY A 500 -0.35 -18.60 14.72
CA GLY A 500 0.68 -19.15 15.59
C GLY A 500 0.26 -20.51 16.19
N LYS A 501 1.20 -21.17 16.87
CA LYS A 501 0.91 -22.37 17.68
C LYS A 501 0.28 -21.98 19.01
#